data_f246bf27a42f2c1c26ad4e808c8eb2be
#
_entry.id   f246bf27a42f2c1c26ad4e808c8eb2be
#
_cell.length_a   1.000
_cell.length_b   1.000
_cell.length_c   1.000
_cell.angle_alpha   90.00
_cell.angle_beta   90.00
_cell.angle_gamma   90.00
#
_symmetry.space_group_name_H-M   'P 1'
#
loop_
_entity.id
_entity.type
_entity.pdbx_description
1 polymer ?
#
loop_
_entity_poly.entity_id
_entity_poly.type
_entity_poly.pdbx_seq_one_letter_code
_entity_poly.pdbx_strand_id
1 'polypeptide(L)'
;MKKLWNGKIDSFEEDDLKLWQVVKDISEAQEKGGVCFVGYDTEDGILRDEGVVGASEGANAIRKGLSELPSIKNLKIYDYGNLEKKNLEEAQEEYSEKIADIYSKGLFPIGLGGGHDIVYGAYKGIRKAFPDKKIGIISFDAHLDIKSYDERMTSETSFKKILDEDENVEYAITGFQRLENSRSLIRNADEKRVLVLEEEYPEEFTISSLKSFVKKMDIVYVTMCMDVFDGSAAPGVSFPTVLGMDAKKGRRILRAIMETKKVVCIDFAEINPRYDIASRTSRLAGYMIYETMEKLVDMYRFTKWFDKIK
;
A
#
# COMPACT_ATOMS: atom_id res chain seq x y z
N MET A 1 5.89 -19.21 -8.41
CA MET A 1 6.27 -18.75 -7.06
C MET A 1 7.79 -18.78 -6.77
N LYS A 2 8.48 -19.91 -6.85
CA LYS A 2 9.94 -20.00 -6.57
C LYS A 2 10.85 -19.02 -7.34
N LYS A 3 10.37 -18.40 -8.43
CA LYS A 3 11.14 -17.37 -9.16
C LYS A 3 11.02 -15.97 -8.53
N LEU A 4 9.93 -15.70 -7.81
CA LEU A 4 9.68 -14.39 -7.19
C LEU A 4 10.26 -14.29 -5.78
N TRP A 5 10.33 -15.39 -5.07
CA TRP A 5 10.83 -15.49 -3.70
C TRP A 5 12.09 -16.37 -3.68
N ASN A 6 13.19 -15.79 -3.28
CA ASN A 6 14.45 -16.48 -3.14
C ASN A 6 15.30 -15.82 -2.05
N GLY A 7 16.21 -16.58 -1.49
CA GLY A 7 17.11 -16.11 -0.46
C GLY A 7 18.14 -17.18 -0.08
N LYS A 8 19.02 -16.82 0.84
CA LYS A 8 20.00 -17.75 1.38
C LYS A 8 19.35 -18.67 2.41
N ILE A 9 19.58 -19.97 2.29
CA ILE A 9 19.18 -20.94 3.30
C ILE A 9 20.26 -20.93 4.39
N ASP A 10 19.87 -20.49 5.59
CA ASP A 10 20.75 -20.57 6.77
C ASP A 10 20.35 -21.75 7.65
N SER A 11 19.06 -22.11 7.73
CA SER A 11 18.52 -23.20 8.54
C SER A 11 17.19 -23.71 7.96
N PHE A 12 16.79 -24.90 8.42
CA PHE A 12 15.45 -25.47 8.23
C PHE A 12 14.68 -25.62 9.55
N GLU A 13 15.27 -25.17 10.67
CA GLU A 13 14.59 -25.13 11.95
C GLU A 13 13.47 -24.06 11.93
N GLU A 14 12.32 -24.38 12.51
CA GLU A 14 11.12 -23.55 12.44
C GLU A 14 11.36 -22.09 12.89
N ASP A 15 12.13 -21.90 13.94
CA ASP A 15 12.41 -20.59 14.51
C ASP A 15 13.43 -19.75 13.69
N ASP A 16 14.13 -20.37 12.75
CA ASP A 16 15.14 -19.74 11.89
C ASP A 16 14.64 -19.52 10.45
N LEU A 17 13.42 -19.95 10.14
CA LEU A 17 12.89 -19.81 8.78
C LEU A 17 12.74 -18.33 8.40
N LYS A 18 13.03 -18.03 7.13
CA LYS A 18 12.82 -16.73 6.52
C LYS A 18 11.50 -16.69 5.76
N LEU A 19 11.00 -15.48 5.50
CA LEU A 19 9.73 -15.31 4.79
C LEU A 19 9.68 -16.06 3.46
N TRP A 20 10.75 -16.00 2.64
CA TRP A 20 10.79 -16.67 1.35
C TRP A 20 10.61 -18.21 1.43
N GLN A 21 10.94 -18.83 2.58
CA GLN A 21 10.80 -20.27 2.78
C GLN A 21 9.36 -20.70 3.10
N VAL A 22 8.52 -19.76 3.59
CA VAL A 22 7.16 -20.06 4.08
C VAL A 22 6.04 -19.50 3.18
N VAL A 23 6.36 -18.59 2.23
CA VAL A 23 5.37 -18.06 1.27
C VAL A 23 4.92 -19.15 0.31
N LYS A 24 3.60 -19.27 0.14
CA LYS A 24 2.94 -20.25 -0.73
C LYS A 24 2.24 -19.58 -1.90
N ASP A 25 1.95 -20.34 -2.93
CA ASP A 25 1.08 -19.90 -4.02
C ASP A 25 -0.36 -19.75 -3.51
N ILE A 26 -1.09 -18.73 -4.03
CA ILE A 26 -2.50 -18.50 -3.66
C ILE A 26 -3.39 -19.71 -3.91
N SER A 27 -3.07 -20.54 -4.90
CA SER A 27 -3.80 -21.78 -5.18
C SER A 27 -3.73 -22.82 -4.04
N GLU A 28 -2.76 -22.68 -3.14
CA GLU A 28 -2.63 -23.51 -1.96
C GLU A 28 -3.47 -23.03 -0.76
N ALA A 29 -4.18 -21.89 -0.90
CA ALA A 29 -5.01 -21.35 0.16
C ALA A 29 -6.29 -22.18 0.35
N GLN A 30 -6.31 -23.03 1.36
CA GLN A 30 -7.44 -23.93 1.69
C GLN A 30 -8.28 -23.40 2.85
N GLU A 31 -7.74 -22.50 3.67
CA GLU A 31 -8.37 -22.01 4.88
C GLU A 31 -8.32 -20.49 4.96
N LYS A 32 -9.36 -19.91 5.56
CA LYS A 32 -9.41 -18.49 5.87
C LYS A 32 -8.30 -18.08 6.85
N GLY A 33 -7.90 -16.84 6.77
CA GLY A 33 -6.90 -16.23 7.64
C GLY A 33 -5.49 -16.32 7.08
N GLY A 34 -4.80 -15.20 7.15
CA GLY A 34 -3.48 -14.97 6.58
C GLY A 34 -3.44 -13.76 5.67
N VAL A 35 -2.31 -13.54 5.07
CA VAL A 35 -2.08 -12.45 4.13
C VAL A 35 -1.83 -12.99 2.72
N CYS A 36 -2.14 -12.17 1.70
CA CYS A 36 -1.80 -12.51 0.33
C CYS A 36 -1.18 -11.30 -0.35
N PHE A 37 0.03 -11.47 -0.85
CA PHE A 37 0.69 -10.50 -1.70
C PHE A 37 0.14 -10.53 -3.11
N VAL A 38 0.08 -9.38 -3.76
CA VAL A 38 -0.20 -9.25 -5.19
C VAL A 38 0.64 -8.12 -5.77
N GLY A 39 1.37 -8.41 -6.84
CA GLY A 39 2.24 -7.45 -7.49
C GLY A 39 1.50 -6.65 -8.56
N TYR A 40 1.48 -5.33 -8.42
CA TYR A 40 1.04 -4.36 -9.42
C TYR A 40 2.26 -3.83 -10.16
N ASP A 41 2.77 -4.62 -11.12
CA ASP A 41 4.05 -4.39 -11.78
C ASP A 41 3.89 -3.65 -13.12
N THR A 42 3.16 -2.54 -13.09
CA THR A 42 3.02 -1.58 -14.20
C THR A 42 3.50 -0.19 -13.81
N GLU A 43 3.92 0.59 -14.79
CA GLU A 43 4.34 1.99 -14.66
C GLU A 43 3.69 2.88 -15.72
N ASP A 44 2.61 2.39 -16.35
CA ASP A 44 1.94 3.12 -17.43
C ASP A 44 1.35 4.46 -16.94
N GLY A 45 0.82 4.49 -15.72
CA GLY A 45 0.35 5.73 -15.08
C GLY A 45 1.45 6.76 -14.86
N ILE A 46 2.64 6.31 -14.46
CA ILE A 46 3.84 7.15 -14.29
C ILE A 46 4.30 7.70 -15.64
N LEU A 47 4.34 6.84 -16.67
CA LEU A 47 4.75 7.26 -18.01
C LEU A 47 3.79 8.27 -18.63
N ARG A 48 2.49 8.14 -18.37
CA ARG A 48 1.47 9.11 -18.83
C ARG A 48 1.61 10.47 -18.17
N ASP A 49 2.23 10.53 -17.00
CA ASP A 49 2.54 11.76 -16.26
C ASP A 49 3.98 12.24 -16.48
N GLU A 50 4.66 11.73 -17.52
CA GLU A 50 6.05 12.07 -17.86
C GLU A 50 7.07 11.71 -16.75
N GLY A 51 6.70 10.78 -15.87
CA GLY A 51 7.55 10.32 -14.77
C GLY A 51 8.65 9.36 -15.21
N VAL A 52 9.43 8.87 -14.25
CA VAL A 52 10.66 8.10 -14.49
C VAL A 52 10.39 6.60 -14.49
N VAL A 53 10.81 5.92 -15.57
CA VAL A 53 10.67 4.46 -15.71
C VAL A 53 11.45 3.67 -14.66
N GLY A 54 10.92 2.53 -14.25
CA GLY A 54 11.57 1.56 -13.36
C GLY A 54 10.67 1.05 -12.23
N ALA A 55 9.56 1.72 -11.94
CA ALA A 55 8.62 1.31 -10.89
C ALA A 55 7.92 -0.03 -11.18
N SER A 56 7.82 -0.45 -12.44
CA SER A 56 7.31 -1.78 -12.80
C SER A 56 8.12 -2.94 -12.21
N GLU A 57 9.38 -2.69 -11.84
CA GLU A 57 10.24 -3.65 -11.16
C GLU A 57 10.06 -3.63 -9.63
N GLY A 58 9.31 -2.65 -9.09
CA GLY A 58 9.14 -2.38 -7.67
C GLY A 58 8.57 -3.56 -6.88
N ALA A 59 7.53 -4.23 -7.40
CA ALA A 59 6.91 -5.38 -6.77
C ALA A 59 7.92 -6.51 -6.47
N ASN A 60 8.82 -6.78 -7.42
CA ASN A 60 9.85 -7.80 -7.25
C ASN A 60 10.97 -7.34 -6.29
N ALA A 61 11.30 -6.06 -6.30
CA ALA A 61 12.28 -5.49 -5.38
C ALA A 61 11.79 -5.52 -3.93
N ILE A 62 10.49 -5.26 -3.68
CA ILE A 62 9.87 -5.41 -2.35
C ILE A 62 9.96 -6.86 -1.87
N ARG A 63 9.59 -7.84 -2.72
CA ARG A 63 9.70 -9.27 -2.38
C ARG A 63 11.12 -9.65 -1.99
N LYS A 64 12.11 -9.13 -2.72
CA LYS A 64 13.52 -9.33 -2.38
C LYS A 64 13.88 -8.70 -1.04
N GLY A 65 13.37 -7.50 -0.75
CA GLY A 65 13.55 -6.83 0.55
C GLY A 65 12.94 -7.60 1.72
N LEU A 66 11.80 -8.27 1.48
CA LEU A 66 11.11 -9.11 2.47
C LEU A 66 11.78 -10.49 2.66
N SER A 67 12.34 -11.05 1.58
CA SER A 67 12.76 -12.46 1.54
C SER A 67 13.66 -12.86 2.70
N GLU A 68 14.59 -12.00 3.09
CA GLU A 68 15.59 -12.30 4.13
C GLU A 68 15.09 -12.02 5.57
N LEU A 69 13.88 -11.49 5.74
CA LEU A 69 13.31 -11.26 7.06
C LEU A 69 12.84 -12.59 7.68
N PRO A 70 12.84 -12.70 9.02
CA PRO A 70 12.35 -13.90 9.71
C PRO A 70 10.90 -14.22 9.34
N SER A 71 10.54 -15.49 9.33
CA SER A 71 9.14 -15.87 9.23
C SER A 71 8.35 -15.40 10.46
N ILE A 72 7.03 -15.18 10.28
CA ILE A 72 6.15 -14.77 11.38
C ILE A 72 5.35 -15.99 11.84
N LYS A 73 5.54 -16.37 13.08
CA LYS A 73 4.87 -17.53 13.67
C LYS A 73 3.34 -17.40 13.61
N ASN A 74 2.66 -18.46 13.23
CA ASN A 74 1.20 -18.54 13.12
C ASN A 74 0.59 -17.63 12.02
N LEU A 75 1.38 -17.09 11.10
CA LEU A 75 0.90 -16.35 9.95
C LEU A 75 1.00 -17.20 8.68
N LYS A 76 -0.14 -17.41 8.01
CA LYS A 76 -0.17 -17.97 6.66
C LYS A 76 0.09 -16.87 5.66
N ILE A 77 1.05 -17.09 4.78
CA ILE A 77 1.47 -16.10 3.79
C ILE A 77 1.35 -16.69 2.39
N TYR A 78 0.58 -16.02 1.55
CA TYR A 78 0.37 -16.41 0.16
C TYR A 78 0.83 -15.28 -0.77
N ASP A 79 1.04 -15.62 -2.02
CA ASP A 79 1.36 -14.65 -3.06
C ASP A 79 0.58 -15.00 -4.33
N TYR A 80 -0.03 -14.02 -4.95
CA TYR A 80 -0.79 -14.15 -6.19
C TYR A 80 0.11 -14.03 -7.45
N GLY A 81 1.35 -13.61 -7.26
CA GLY A 81 2.23 -13.22 -8.36
C GLY A 81 1.99 -11.79 -8.83
N ASN A 82 2.47 -11.51 -10.03
CA ASN A 82 2.33 -10.20 -10.68
C ASN A 82 1.13 -10.17 -11.63
N LEU A 83 0.78 -8.97 -12.12
CA LEU A 83 -0.25 -8.81 -13.15
C LEU A 83 0.24 -9.32 -14.52
N GLU A 84 -0.70 -9.81 -15.32
CA GLU A 84 -0.47 -10.12 -16.74
C GLU A 84 -0.59 -8.86 -17.61
N LYS A 85 -1.55 -7.97 -17.27
CA LYS A 85 -1.84 -6.74 -17.99
C LYS A 85 -0.91 -5.61 -17.55
N LYS A 86 -0.47 -4.78 -18.48
CA LYS A 86 0.48 -3.68 -18.22
C LYS A 86 -0.05 -2.31 -18.62
N ASN A 87 -1.09 -2.24 -19.45
CA ASN A 87 -1.83 -1.03 -19.72
C ASN A 87 -2.60 -0.61 -18.46
N LEU A 88 -2.66 0.67 -18.14
CA LEU A 88 -3.16 1.21 -16.88
C LEU A 88 -4.57 0.70 -16.55
N GLU A 89 -5.51 0.85 -17.46
CA GLU A 89 -6.92 0.54 -17.24
C GLU A 89 -7.13 -0.98 -17.08
N GLU A 90 -6.47 -1.77 -17.93
CA GLU A 90 -6.55 -3.24 -17.86
C GLU A 90 -5.85 -3.78 -16.61
N ALA A 91 -4.71 -3.18 -16.21
CA ALA A 91 -3.97 -3.54 -15.00
C ALA A 91 -4.79 -3.23 -13.74
N GLN A 92 -5.45 -2.08 -13.70
CA GLN A 92 -6.34 -1.71 -12.59
C GLN A 92 -7.54 -2.65 -12.47
N GLU A 93 -8.14 -3.08 -13.59
CA GLU A 93 -9.24 -4.06 -13.55
C GLU A 93 -8.75 -5.43 -13.09
N GLU A 94 -7.66 -5.96 -13.66
CA GLU A 94 -7.07 -7.23 -13.23
C GLU A 94 -6.70 -7.19 -11.73
N TYR A 95 -6.11 -6.09 -11.27
CA TYR A 95 -5.78 -5.92 -9.86
C TYR A 95 -7.01 -5.91 -8.97
N SER A 96 -8.06 -5.21 -9.38
CA SER A 96 -9.36 -5.19 -8.69
C SER A 96 -9.96 -6.60 -8.53
N GLU A 97 -9.88 -7.43 -9.58
CA GLU A 97 -10.34 -8.81 -9.54
C GLU A 97 -9.53 -9.68 -8.58
N LYS A 98 -8.20 -9.54 -8.60
CA LYS A 98 -7.31 -10.26 -7.67
C LYS A 98 -7.58 -9.85 -6.21
N ILE A 99 -7.75 -8.57 -5.92
CA ILE A 99 -8.11 -8.07 -4.57
C ILE A 99 -9.45 -8.66 -4.11
N ALA A 100 -10.47 -8.67 -4.97
CA ALA A 100 -11.76 -9.25 -4.64
C ALA A 100 -11.67 -10.78 -4.42
N ASP A 101 -10.87 -11.49 -5.22
CA ASP A 101 -10.63 -12.92 -5.05
C ASP A 101 -9.89 -13.22 -3.72
N ILE A 102 -8.90 -12.42 -3.35
CA ILE A 102 -8.20 -12.55 -2.05
C ILE A 102 -9.21 -12.44 -0.89
N TYR A 103 -10.14 -11.47 -0.95
CA TYR A 103 -11.20 -11.36 0.04
C TYR A 103 -12.16 -12.55 0.03
N SER A 104 -12.48 -13.11 -1.14
CA SER A 104 -13.34 -14.28 -1.25
C SER A 104 -12.77 -15.50 -0.51
N LYS A 105 -11.43 -15.60 -0.49
CA LYS A 105 -10.66 -16.63 0.21
C LYS A 105 -10.45 -16.33 1.70
N GLY A 106 -10.92 -15.19 2.19
CA GLY A 106 -10.77 -14.79 3.59
C GLY A 106 -9.32 -14.41 3.95
N LEU A 107 -8.58 -13.83 3.02
CA LEU A 107 -7.21 -13.38 3.20
C LEU A 107 -7.14 -11.85 3.20
N PHE A 108 -6.10 -11.30 3.83
CA PHE A 108 -5.82 -9.87 3.86
C PHE A 108 -4.90 -9.50 2.68
N PRO A 109 -5.32 -8.62 1.76
CA PRO A 109 -4.51 -8.22 0.62
C PRO A 109 -3.39 -7.25 1.01
N ILE A 110 -2.18 -7.50 0.50
CA ILE A 110 -1.03 -6.59 0.57
C ILE A 110 -0.54 -6.35 -0.86
N GLY A 111 -0.72 -5.12 -1.34
CA GLY A 111 -0.28 -4.71 -2.67
C GLY A 111 1.20 -4.37 -2.72
N LEU A 112 1.88 -4.84 -3.74
CA LEU A 112 3.28 -4.54 -4.03
C LEU A 112 3.32 -3.80 -5.36
N GLY A 113 3.57 -2.48 -5.32
CA GLY A 113 3.29 -1.60 -6.43
C GLY A 113 4.41 -1.37 -7.41
N GLY A 114 3.96 -0.87 -8.52
CA GLY A 114 4.52 0.01 -9.50
C GLY A 114 4.10 1.44 -9.19
N GLY A 115 3.33 2.09 -10.11
CA GLY A 115 2.85 3.45 -9.92
C GLY A 115 1.77 3.58 -8.84
N HIS A 116 1.60 4.80 -8.30
CA HIS A 116 0.59 5.05 -7.27
C HIS A 116 -0.85 5.01 -7.81
N ASP A 117 -1.03 4.83 -9.10
CA ASP A 117 -2.30 4.48 -9.74
C ASP A 117 -2.86 3.10 -9.32
N ILE A 118 -2.06 2.27 -8.62
CA ILE A 118 -2.50 1.04 -7.92
C ILE A 118 -3.74 1.29 -7.05
N VAL A 119 -3.84 2.48 -6.47
CA VAL A 119 -4.92 2.89 -5.55
C VAL A 119 -6.31 2.70 -6.16
N TYR A 120 -6.50 3.04 -7.44
CA TYR A 120 -7.81 2.93 -8.06
C TYR A 120 -8.22 1.45 -8.24
N GLY A 121 -7.30 0.60 -8.64
CA GLY A 121 -7.55 -0.84 -8.74
C GLY A 121 -7.82 -1.51 -7.39
N ALA A 122 -7.05 -1.15 -6.34
CA ALA A 122 -7.29 -1.62 -4.98
C ALA A 122 -8.67 -1.19 -4.48
N TYR A 123 -9.00 0.11 -4.62
CA TYR A 123 -10.32 0.64 -4.24
C TYR A 123 -11.46 -0.12 -4.92
N LYS A 124 -11.39 -0.34 -6.23
CA LYS A 124 -12.41 -1.12 -6.96
C LYS A 124 -12.59 -2.52 -6.40
N GLY A 125 -11.50 -3.21 -6.09
CA GLY A 125 -11.52 -4.54 -5.48
C GLY A 125 -12.13 -4.55 -4.08
N ILE A 126 -11.79 -3.55 -3.25
CA ILE A 126 -12.38 -3.33 -1.93
C ILE A 126 -13.88 -3.04 -2.05
N ARG A 127 -14.29 -2.16 -2.97
CA ARG A 127 -15.70 -1.82 -3.19
C ARG A 127 -16.51 -3.02 -3.67
N LYS A 128 -15.94 -3.90 -4.54
CA LYS A 128 -16.56 -5.18 -4.92
C LYS A 128 -16.81 -6.09 -3.71
N ALA A 129 -15.85 -6.14 -2.78
CA ALA A 129 -15.95 -6.98 -1.58
C ALA A 129 -16.87 -6.39 -0.49
N PHE A 130 -16.95 -5.06 -0.41
CA PHE A 130 -17.68 -4.30 0.61
C PHE A 130 -18.54 -3.18 -0.01
N PRO A 131 -19.64 -3.54 -0.73
CA PRO A 131 -20.40 -2.60 -1.56
C PRO A 131 -21.01 -1.45 -0.77
N ASP A 132 -21.45 -1.67 0.47
CA ASP A 132 -22.20 -0.71 1.26
C ASP A 132 -21.40 0.00 2.35
N LYS A 133 -20.12 -0.37 2.52
CA LYS A 133 -19.29 0.18 3.60
C LYS A 133 -18.76 1.57 3.26
N LYS A 134 -18.74 2.42 4.28
CA LYS A 134 -18.01 3.70 4.19
C LYS A 134 -16.51 3.44 4.26
N ILE A 135 -15.80 3.80 3.19
CA ILE A 135 -14.37 3.55 3.03
C ILE A 135 -13.59 4.82 3.38
N GLY A 136 -12.63 4.71 4.29
CA GLY A 136 -11.60 5.71 4.48
C GLY A 136 -10.33 5.29 3.73
N ILE A 137 -9.79 6.16 2.89
CA ILE A 137 -8.47 5.95 2.29
C ILE A 137 -7.47 6.82 3.06
N ILE A 138 -6.39 6.22 3.53
CA ILE A 138 -5.27 6.93 4.17
C ILE A 138 -4.04 6.74 3.30
N SER A 139 -3.55 7.84 2.68
CA SER A 139 -2.27 7.85 1.98
C SER A 139 -1.15 8.36 2.87
N PHE A 140 -0.04 7.66 2.86
CA PHE A 140 1.25 8.17 3.26
C PHE A 140 1.93 8.68 2.00
N ASP A 141 2.02 9.99 1.83
CA ASP A 141 2.46 10.60 0.59
C ASP A 141 2.94 12.03 0.80
N ALA A 142 3.94 12.45 0.03
CA ALA A 142 4.34 13.85 -0.09
C ALA A 142 3.39 14.64 -1.00
N HIS A 143 2.69 13.95 -1.92
CA HIS A 143 1.85 14.51 -2.97
C HIS A 143 0.36 14.17 -2.75
N LEU A 144 -0.52 15.07 -3.18
CA LEU A 144 -1.97 14.90 -3.03
C LEU A 144 -2.58 13.88 -3.99
N ASP A 145 -1.99 13.68 -5.17
CA ASP A 145 -2.44 12.77 -6.23
C ASP A 145 -3.93 12.93 -6.62
N ILE A 146 -4.42 14.18 -6.54
CA ILE A 146 -5.79 14.58 -6.90
C ILE A 146 -5.82 15.55 -8.08
N LYS A 147 -4.89 15.35 -9.03
CA LYS A 147 -4.82 16.12 -10.27
C LYS A 147 -6.12 15.98 -11.05
N SER A 148 -6.60 17.06 -11.60
CA SER A 148 -7.75 17.01 -12.51
C SER A 148 -7.38 16.22 -13.76
N TYR A 149 -8.30 15.39 -14.22
CA TYR A 149 -8.13 14.59 -15.42
C TYR A 149 -9.32 14.82 -16.36
N ASP A 150 -9.07 14.71 -17.64
CA ASP A 150 -10.10 14.69 -18.69
C ASP A 150 -10.42 13.23 -19.07
N GLU A 151 -9.82 12.68 -20.14
CA GLU A 151 -10.08 11.30 -20.57
C GLU A 151 -8.98 10.33 -20.13
N ARG A 152 -7.82 10.83 -19.68
CA ARG A 152 -6.66 10.00 -19.36
C ARG A 152 -6.32 10.02 -17.87
N MET A 153 -6.28 8.85 -17.27
CA MET A 153 -5.73 8.67 -15.93
C MET A 153 -4.21 8.60 -15.96
N THR A 154 -3.60 9.08 -14.88
CA THR A 154 -2.16 8.99 -14.59
C THR A 154 -1.96 8.52 -13.14
N SER A 155 -0.73 8.39 -12.70
CA SER A 155 -0.41 8.09 -11.28
C SER A 155 -0.98 9.14 -10.31
N GLU A 156 -1.07 10.42 -10.72
CA GLU A 156 -1.52 11.54 -9.89
C GLU A 156 -3.05 11.82 -9.92
N THR A 157 -3.86 10.97 -10.59
CA THR A 157 -5.29 11.26 -10.78
C THR A 157 -6.23 10.32 -10.06
N SER A 158 -5.70 9.23 -9.48
CA SER A 158 -6.50 8.11 -8.95
C SER A 158 -7.43 8.50 -7.82
N PHE A 159 -6.94 9.28 -6.84
CA PHE A 159 -7.78 9.73 -5.72
C PHE A 159 -8.90 10.67 -6.17
N LYS A 160 -8.59 11.59 -7.11
CA LYS A 160 -9.61 12.49 -7.67
C LYS A 160 -10.75 11.69 -8.28
N LYS A 161 -10.41 10.68 -9.09
CA LYS A 161 -11.40 9.82 -9.74
C LYS A 161 -12.27 9.08 -8.73
N ILE A 162 -11.66 8.47 -7.71
CA ILE A 162 -12.41 7.78 -6.64
C ILE A 162 -13.40 8.73 -5.96
N LEU A 163 -12.94 9.94 -5.58
CA LEU A 163 -13.75 10.95 -4.89
C LEU A 163 -14.83 11.58 -5.78
N ASP A 164 -14.70 11.50 -7.10
CA ASP A 164 -15.72 11.94 -8.04
C ASP A 164 -16.80 10.87 -8.30
N GLU A 165 -16.43 9.60 -8.22
CA GLU A 165 -17.31 8.47 -8.54
C GLU A 165 -18.05 7.91 -7.31
N ASP A 166 -17.55 8.11 -6.08
CA ASP A 166 -18.10 7.49 -4.87
C ASP A 166 -18.19 8.46 -3.69
N GLU A 167 -19.40 8.88 -3.37
CA GLU A 167 -19.68 9.76 -2.22
C GLU A 167 -19.49 9.06 -0.86
N ASN A 168 -19.40 7.74 -0.85
CA ASN A 168 -19.19 6.93 0.37
C ASN A 168 -17.72 6.63 0.65
N VAL A 169 -16.82 7.49 0.13
CA VAL A 169 -15.37 7.47 0.36
C VAL A 169 -14.92 8.78 0.95
N GLU A 170 -14.06 8.72 1.96
CA GLU A 170 -13.32 9.90 2.46
C GLU A 170 -11.81 9.64 2.31
N TYR A 171 -11.05 10.71 2.08
CA TYR A 171 -9.61 10.65 1.86
C TYR A 171 -8.87 11.46 2.93
N ALA A 172 -7.78 10.88 3.45
CA ALA A 172 -6.82 11.50 4.33
C ALA A 172 -5.39 11.27 3.82
N ILE A 173 -4.56 12.29 3.89
CA ILE A 173 -3.13 12.18 3.55
C ILE A 173 -2.28 12.55 4.76
N THR A 174 -1.18 11.85 4.96
CA THR A 174 -0.15 12.14 5.96
C THR A 174 1.24 12.14 5.34
N GLY A 175 2.08 13.08 5.74
CA GLY A 175 3.39 13.31 5.12
C GLY A 175 3.38 14.38 4.03
N PHE A 176 2.24 15.04 3.84
CA PHE A 176 2.04 16.06 2.82
C PHE A 176 3.13 17.14 2.87
N GLN A 177 3.72 17.43 1.71
CA GLN A 177 4.73 18.45 1.49
C GLN A 177 4.15 19.65 0.74
N ARG A 178 3.93 20.76 1.44
CA ARG A 178 3.31 21.97 0.84
C ARG A 178 4.11 22.50 -0.35
N LEU A 179 5.43 22.38 -0.32
CA LEU A 179 6.31 22.91 -1.36
C LEU A 179 6.33 22.07 -2.63
N GLU A 180 5.88 20.81 -2.55
CA GLU A 180 5.84 19.87 -3.68
C GLU A 180 4.45 19.80 -4.33
N ASN A 181 3.49 20.59 -3.84
CA ASN A 181 2.12 20.59 -4.34
C ASN A 181 1.68 21.97 -4.86
N SER A 182 1.08 21.98 -6.04
CA SER A 182 0.57 23.20 -6.63
C SER A 182 -0.65 23.76 -5.87
N ARG A 183 -0.88 25.06 -5.99
CA ARG A 183 -2.07 25.72 -5.39
C ARG A 183 -3.39 25.16 -5.91
N SER A 184 -3.42 24.64 -7.14
CA SER A 184 -4.62 24.01 -7.71
C SER A 184 -4.92 22.68 -7.05
N LEU A 185 -3.89 21.85 -6.76
CA LEU A 185 -4.06 20.60 -6.01
C LEU A 185 -4.57 20.86 -4.60
N ILE A 186 -4.03 21.87 -3.90
CA ILE A 186 -4.50 22.25 -2.56
C ILE A 186 -5.98 22.67 -2.60
N ARG A 187 -6.41 23.48 -3.60
CA ARG A 187 -7.83 23.80 -3.77
C ARG A 187 -8.70 22.59 -4.03
N ASN A 188 -8.25 21.67 -4.88
CA ASN A 188 -8.97 20.40 -5.12
C ASN A 188 -9.14 19.60 -3.83
N ALA A 189 -8.11 19.58 -2.98
CA ALA A 189 -8.18 18.92 -1.68
C ALA A 189 -9.23 19.55 -0.75
N ASP A 190 -9.25 20.89 -0.69
CA ASP A 190 -10.23 21.65 0.10
C ASP A 190 -11.67 21.39 -0.39
N GLU A 191 -11.88 21.46 -1.71
CA GLU A 191 -13.19 21.20 -2.33
C GLU A 191 -13.70 19.78 -2.06
N LYS A 192 -12.80 18.80 -2.07
CA LYS A 192 -13.10 17.39 -1.76
C LYS A 192 -13.05 17.07 -0.26
N ARG A 193 -12.78 18.05 0.59
CA ARG A 193 -12.69 17.92 2.05
C ARG A 193 -11.70 16.85 2.50
N VAL A 194 -10.56 16.77 1.82
CA VAL A 194 -9.46 15.86 2.17
C VAL A 194 -8.88 16.26 3.53
N LEU A 195 -8.67 15.30 4.41
CA LEU A 195 -7.90 15.55 5.64
C LEU A 195 -6.41 15.59 5.29
N VAL A 196 -5.84 16.79 5.21
CA VAL A 196 -4.42 17.00 4.90
C VAL A 196 -3.62 17.15 6.19
N LEU A 197 -2.64 16.27 6.39
CA LEU A 197 -1.72 16.29 7.53
C LEU A 197 -0.29 16.47 7.04
N GLU A 198 0.22 17.69 7.25
CA GLU A 198 1.57 18.07 6.83
C GLU A 198 2.63 17.27 7.59
N GLU A 199 3.77 17.03 6.93
CA GLU A 199 4.88 16.28 7.54
C GLU A 199 5.38 16.95 8.82
N GLU A 200 5.42 18.28 8.86
CA GLU A 200 5.88 19.09 9.99
C GLU A 200 5.00 18.97 11.25
N TYR A 201 3.79 18.41 11.13
CA TYR A 201 2.92 18.27 12.31
C TYR A 201 3.51 17.30 13.32
N PRO A 202 3.35 17.58 14.63
CA PRO A 202 3.74 16.65 15.68
C PRO A 202 3.08 15.28 15.49
N GLU A 203 3.84 14.22 15.75
CA GLU A 203 3.39 12.83 15.56
C GLU A 203 2.09 12.53 16.30
N GLU A 204 1.98 12.98 17.55
CA GLU A 204 0.79 12.76 18.38
C GLU A 204 -0.45 13.43 17.79
N PHE A 205 -0.28 14.64 17.22
CA PHE A 205 -1.36 15.33 16.52
C PHE A 205 -1.80 14.57 15.27
N THR A 206 -0.85 14.09 14.47
CA THR A 206 -1.10 13.28 13.28
C THR A 206 -1.85 12.00 13.63
N ILE A 207 -1.36 11.25 14.63
CA ILE A 207 -2.00 10.00 15.07
C ILE A 207 -3.42 10.26 15.60
N SER A 208 -3.62 11.31 16.41
CA SER A 208 -4.95 11.61 16.97
C SER A 208 -5.96 12.01 15.89
N SER A 209 -5.50 12.79 14.88
CA SER A 209 -6.31 13.21 13.73
C SER A 209 -6.71 12.02 12.87
N LEU A 210 -5.76 11.14 12.54
CA LEU A 210 -6.04 9.91 11.79
C LEU A 210 -6.96 8.95 12.54
N LYS A 211 -6.78 8.75 13.84
CA LYS A 211 -7.71 7.95 14.66
C LYS A 211 -9.13 8.54 14.66
N SER A 212 -9.25 9.87 14.70
CA SER A 212 -10.54 10.56 14.61
C SER A 212 -11.19 10.39 13.24
N PHE A 213 -10.40 10.42 12.16
CA PHE A 213 -10.84 10.09 10.80
C PHE A 213 -11.33 8.64 10.73
N VAL A 214 -10.51 7.66 11.12
CA VAL A 214 -10.84 6.23 11.11
C VAL A 214 -12.11 5.89 11.90
N LYS A 215 -12.35 6.62 13.00
CA LYS A 215 -13.57 6.37 13.82
C LYS A 215 -14.86 6.53 13.02
N LYS A 216 -14.88 7.43 12.03
CA LYS A 216 -16.05 7.73 11.19
C LYS A 216 -16.23 6.75 10.01
N MET A 217 -15.23 5.91 9.72
CA MET A 217 -15.24 4.95 8.62
C MET A 217 -15.68 3.57 9.10
N ASP A 218 -16.28 2.79 8.23
CA ASP A 218 -16.56 1.38 8.50
C ASP A 218 -15.28 0.55 8.33
N ILE A 219 -14.58 0.79 7.22
CA ILE A 219 -13.32 0.13 6.85
C ILE A 219 -12.30 1.16 6.35
N VAL A 220 -11.03 0.81 6.40
CA VAL A 220 -9.92 1.67 5.98
C VAL A 220 -9.01 0.93 5.01
N TYR A 221 -8.68 1.59 3.94
CA TYR A 221 -7.62 1.21 3.03
C TYR A 221 -6.41 2.13 3.28
N VAL A 222 -5.22 1.56 3.45
CA VAL A 222 -3.97 2.31 3.60
C VAL A 222 -3.14 2.13 2.34
N THR A 223 -2.63 3.21 1.80
CA THR A 223 -1.66 3.18 0.70
C THR A 223 -0.41 3.97 1.09
N MET A 224 0.75 3.49 0.68
CA MET A 224 2.03 4.09 1.03
C MET A 224 2.85 4.36 -0.22
N CYS A 225 2.87 5.62 -0.66
CA CYS A 225 3.84 6.11 -1.61
C CYS A 225 5.20 6.19 -0.92
N MET A 226 6.21 5.51 -1.45
CA MET A 226 7.50 5.45 -0.77
C MET A 226 8.29 6.75 -0.84
N ASP A 227 7.87 7.71 -1.65
CA ASP A 227 8.44 9.06 -1.70
C ASP A 227 8.01 9.96 -0.53
N VAL A 228 7.04 9.52 0.30
CA VAL A 228 6.72 10.18 1.58
C VAL A 228 7.92 10.26 2.51
N PHE A 229 8.84 9.31 2.41
CA PHE A 229 10.00 9.25 3.28
C PHE A 229 11.13 10.16 2.78
N ASP A 230 11.93 10.65 3.72
CA ASP A 230 13.15 11.39 3.41
C ASP A 230 14.01 10.61 2.41
N GLY A 231 14.50 11.29 1.36
CA GLY A 231 15.26 10.69 0.27
C GLY A 231 16.59 10.05 0.71
N SER A 232 17.07 10.37 1.91
CA SER A 232 18.22 9.66 2.51
C SER A 232 17.85 8.25 2.97
N ALA A 233 16.59 8.02 3.36
CA ALA A 233 16.06 6.73 3.76
C ALA A 233 15.45 5.96 2.58
N ALA A 234 14.75 6.66 1.67
CA ALA A 234 14.06 6.09 0.50
C ALA A 234 14.50 6.75 -0.81
N PRO A 235 15.77 6.57 -1.26
CA PRO A 235 16.26 7.16 -2.51
C PRO A 235 15.69 6.55 -3.78
N GLY A 236 15.16 5.33 -3.70
CA GLY A 236 14.68 4.53 -4.85
C GLY A 236 13.23 4.83 -5.22
N VAL A 237 12.93 6.06 -5.54
CA VAL A 237 11.64 6.56 -6.02
C VAL A 237 11.85 7.50 -7.21
N SER A 238 10.80 7.86 -7.95
CA SER A 238 10.90 8.78 -9.09
C SER A 238 11.33 10.18 -8.66
N PHE A 239 10.77 10.68 -7.56
CA PHE A 239 11.04 12.01 -7.01
C PHE A 239 11.33 11.90 -5.50
N PRO A 240 12.62 11.73 -5.10
CA PRO A 240 12.95 11.62 -3.69
C PRO A 240 12.71 12.94 -2.93
N THR A 241 11.84 12.91 -1.93
CA THR A 241 11.49 14.07 -1.09
C THR A 241 12.68 14.45 -0.18
N VAL A 242 13.12 15.69 -0.24
CA VAL A 242 14.32 16.17 0.50
C VAL A 242 14.04 16.35 2.00
N LEU A 243 12.84 16.80 2.35
CA LEU A 243 12.36 16.99 3.73
C LEU A 243 11.23 16.03 4.05
N GLY A 244 11.38 14.77 3.64
CA GLY A 244 10.38 13.75 3.79
C GLY A 244 10.24 13.24 5.23
N MET A 245 9.25 12.40 5.42
CA MET A 245 8.94 11.80 6.71
C MET A 245 10.09 10.91 7.22
N ASP A 246 10.44 11.07 8.50
CA ASP A 246 11.33 10.10 9.17
C ASP A 246 10.70 8.69 9.16
N ALA A 247 11.47 7.69 8.80
CA ALA A 247 10.98 6.32 8.67
C ALA A 247 10.41 5.75 10.00
N LYS A 248 10.95 6.16 11.15
CA LYS A 248 10.44 5.73 12.46
C LYS A 248 9.12 6.43 12.79
N LYS A 249 8.96 7.72 12.40
CA LYS A 249 7.68 8.45 12.51
C LYS A 249 6.60 7.74 11.69
N GLY A 250 6.88 7.47 10.39
CA GLY A 250 5.95 6.75 9.52
C GLY A 250 5.54 5.37 10.06
N ARG A 251 6.52 4.61 10.56
CA ARG A 251 6.27 3.31 11.20
C ARG A 251 5.34 3.44 12.42
N ARG A 252 5.54 4.43 13.29
CA ARG A 252 4.68 4.62 14.48
C ARG A 252 3.27 5.04 14.11
N ILE A 253 3.12 5.92 13.10
CA ILE A 253 1.81 6.30 12.56
C ILE A 253 1.10 5.07 11.98
N LEU A 254 1.77 4.27 11.15
CA LEU A 254 1.21 3.04 10.57
C LEU A 254 0.73 2.08 11.66
N ARG A 255 1.55 1.82 12.68
CA ARG A 255 1.15 0.98 13.83
C ARG A 255 -0.12 1.49 14.51
N ALA A 256 -0.20 2.80 14.75
CA ALA A 256 -1.35 3.42 15.39
C ALA A 256 -2.64 3.30 14.56
N ILE A 257 -2.53 3.34 13.22
CA ILE A 257 -3.65 3.10 12.31
C ILE A 257 -4.05 1.61 12.34
N MET A 258 -3.08 0.69 12.25
CA MET A 258 -3.34 -0.75 12.31
C MET A 258 -4.06 -1.15 13.62
N GLU A 259 -3.70 -0.53 14.75
CA GLU A 259 -4.34 -0.76 16.05
C GLU A 259 -5.84 -0.40 16.10
N THR A 260 -6.34 0.36 15.13
CA THR A 260 -7.78 0.65 15.02
C THR A 260 -8.62 -0.57 14.61
N LYS A 261 -7.99 -1.60 14.04
CA LYS A 261 -8.61 -2.85 13.53
C LYS A 261 -9.62 -2.64 12.40
N LYS A 262 -9.55 -1.51 11.71
CA LYS A 262 -10.42 -1.20 10.57
C LYS A 262 -9.71 -1.30 9.23
N VAL A 263 -8.37 -1.46 9.23
CA VAL A 263 -7.60 -1.60 8.00
C VAL A 263 -7.92 -2.94 7.34
N VAL A 264 -8.32 -2.88 6.08
CA VAL A 264 -8.70 -4.07 5.29
C VAL A 264 -7.72 -4.37 4.17
N CYS A 265 -6.98 -3.36 3.71
CA CYS A 265 -6.00 -3.47 2.64
C CYS A 265 -4.84 -2.52 2.91
N ILE A 266 -3.65 -2.90 2.48
CA ILE A 266 -2.50 -1.99 2.41
C ILE A 266 -1.72 -2.25 1.12
N ASP A 267 -1.21 -1.21 0.49
CA ASP A 267 -0.23 -1.33 -0.59
C ASP A 267 0.92 -0.33 -0.48
N PHE A 268 1.93 -0.58 -1.30
CA PHE A 268 3.18 0.17 -1.34
C PHE A 268 3.52 0.48 -2.79
N ALA A 269 3.72 1.75 -3.12
CA ALA A 269 3.88 2.23 -4.48
C ALA A 269 5.14 3.08 -4.68
N GLU A 270 5.45 3.39 -5.93
CA GLU A 270 6.52 4.29 -6.41
C GLU A 270 7.95 3.82 -6.12
N ILE A 271 8.16 2.55 -5.81
CA ILE A 271 9.51 2.02 -5.65
C ILE A 271 10.15 1.83 -7.01
N ASN A 272 11.23 2.57 -7.26
CA ASN A 272 12.03 2.47 -8.45
C ASN A 272 13.40 1.84 -8.16
N PRO A 273 13.59 0.54 -8.42
CA PRO A 273 14.84 -0.16 -8.10
C PRO A 273 16.07 0.35 -8.82
N ARG A 274 15.89 1.09 -9.94
CA ARG A 274 17.01 1.66 -10.70
C ARG A 274 17.73 2.79 -9.95
N TYR A 275 17.02 3.44 -9.01
CA TYR A 275 17.56 4.48 -8.14
C TYR A 275 17.74 4.02 -6.70
N ASP A 276 17.37 2.77 -6.39
CA ASP A 276 17.37 2.25 -5.03
C ASP A 276 18.77 1.80 -4.56
N ILE A 277 19.55 2.75 -4.09
CA ILE A 277 20.93 2.52 -3.61
C ILE A 277 20.93 1.51 -2.45
N ALA A 278 21.60 0.39 -2.65
CA ALA A 278 21.70 -0.72 -1.69
C ALA A 278 20.33 -1.26 -1.24
N SER A 279 19.32 -1.18 -2.11
CA SER A 279 17.93 -1.63 -1.84
C SER A 279 17.34 -1.01 -0.57
N ARG A 280 17.66 0.24 -0.25
CA ARG A 280 17.18 0.91 0.96
C ARG A 280 15.68 1.09 0.95
N THR A 281 15.12 1.59 -0.16
CA THR A 281 13.69 1.84 -0.31
C THR A 281 12.90 0.54 -0.30
N SER A 282 13.33 -0.46 -1.09
CA SER A 282 12.71 -1.79 -1.12
C SER A 282 12.73 -2.47 0.24
N ARG A 283 13.83 -2.34 0.99
CA ARG A 283 13.96 -2.89 2.34
C ARG A 283 13.11 -2.11 3.35
N LEU A 284 13.00 -0.79 3.22
CA LEU A 284 12.13 0.03 4.06
C LEU A 284 10.67 -0.37 3.87
N ALA A 285 10.22 -0.52 2.62
CA ALA A 285 8.89 -1.06 2.32
C ALA A 285 8.71 -2.45 2.93
N GLY A 286 9.71 -3.34 2.79
CA GLY A 286 9.70 -4.65 3.43
C GLY A 286 9.52 -4.58 4.95
N TYR A 287 10.17 -3.64 5.63
CA TYR A 287 10.00 -3.46 7.08
C TYR A 287 8.62 -2.94 7.46
N MET A 288 8.03 -2.03 6.66
CA MET A 288 6.66 -1.55 6.90
C MET A 288 5.62 -2.66 6.67
N ILE A 289 5.83 -3.49 5.66
CA ILE A 289 5.00 -4.67 5.40
C ILE A 289 5.13 -5.69 6.55
N TYR A 290 6.35 -5.96 6.99
CA TYR A 290 6.60 -6.87 8.09
C TYR A 290 5.90 -6.42 9.37
N GLU A 291 6.02 -5.14 9.71
CA GLU A 291 5.31 -4.52 10.84
C GLU A 291 3.78 -4.67 10.73
N THR A 292 3.25 -4.48 9.51
CA THR A 292 1.83 -4.69 9.24
C THR A 292 1.43 -6.13 9.52
N MET A 293 2.20 -7.10 9.03
CA MET A 293 1.94 -8.52 9.23
C MET A 293 2.00 -8.95 10.70
N GLU A 294 3.00 -8.45 11.46
CA GLU A 294 3.07 -8.69 12.92
C GLU A 294 1.83 -8.14 13.65
N LYS A 295 1.42 -6.91 13.31
CA LYS A 295 0.21 -6.31 13.89
C LYS A 295 -1.06 -7.09 13.55
N LEU A 296 -1.13 -7.64 12.35
CA LEU A 296 -2.27 -8.50 11.95
C LEU A 296 -2.33 -9.78 12.81
N VAL A 297 -1.21 -10.42 13.13
CA VAL A 297 -1.18 -11.60 14.03
C VAL A 297 -1.61 -11.23 15.44
N ASP A 298 -1.04 -10.17 16.01
CA ASP A 298 -1.32 -9.73 17.38
C ASP A 298 -2.80 -9.38 17.61
N MET A 299 -3.41 -8.75 16.61
CA MET A 299 -4.73 -8.12 16.76
C MET A 299 -5.89 -8.95 16.24
N TYR A 300 -5.63 -9.77 15.26
CA TYR A 300 -6.71 -10.36 14.48
C TYR A 300 -6.75 -11.86 14.71
N ARG A 301 -6.59 -12.55 15.59
CA ARG A 301 -6.96 -13.97 15.44
C ARG A 301 -7.81 -14.15 14.19
N PHE A 302 -7.15 -14.13 13.03
CA PHE A 302 -7.60 -13.81 11.65
C PHE A 302 -9.02 -14.30 11.28
N THR A 303 -9.43 -15.46 11.76
CA THR A 303 -10.76 -16.03 11.49
C THR A 303 -11.91 -15.19 12.05
N LYS A 304 -11.74 -14.56 13.20
CA LYS A 304 -12.78 -13.72 13.81
C LYS A 304 -12.86 -12.31 13.24
N TRP A 305 -11.81 -11.83 12.59
CA TRP A 305 -11.79 -10.50 12.00
C TRP A 305 -12.61 -10.44 10.72
N PHE A 306 -12.46 -11.41 9.83
CA PHE A 306 -13.23 -11.51 8.59
C PHE A 306 -14.75 -11.57 8.85
N ASP A 307 -15.17 -12.28 9.88
CA ASP A 307 -16.58 -12.40 10.24
C ASP A 307 -17.17 -11.10 10.83
N LYS A 308 -16.32 -10.18 11.31
CA LYS A 308 -16.75 -8.88 11.85
C LYS A 308 -16.81 -7.75 10.83
N ILE A 309 -16.09 -7.87 9.71
CA ILE A 309 -16.02 -6.83 8.68
C ILE A 309 -17.12 -7.01 7.64
N LYS A 310 -17.56 -8.23 7.40
CA LYS A 310 -18.77 -8.52 6.62
C LYS A 310 -20.02 -8.14 7.41
#